data_2eb20482bf39bdeafbe6e0171d8ac241
#
_entry.id   2eb20482bf39bdeafbe6e0171d8ac241
#
_cell.length_a   1.000
_cell.length_b   1.000
_cell.length_c   1.000
_cell.angle_alpha   90.00
_cell.angle_beta   90.00
_cell.angle_gamma   90.00
#
_symmetry.space_group_name_H-M   'P 1'
#
loop_
_entity.id
_entity.type
_entity.pdbx_description
1 polymer ?
#
loop_
_entity_poly.entity_id
_entity_poly.type
_entity_poly.pdbx_seq_one_letter_code
_entity_poly.pdbx_strand_id
1 'polypeptide(L)'
;MLVIDMVSRVSEKLGNRRVTGLEQYYTPSHLAKTLTETLFGLIPNPETRHFLEPAGGTGSFIEALKALGVESITSIDTHPKHPLVQNGDFLHYRATQPDLVTISNPPFGRNNALSIPFFNHAAEFSSHIAFLVPRSWRKWSVQNRLDLRFHLIHDQDVNLIYENQLGEPLAKANELRTCFQVWEKREELRVKTLIPDNGFVQKTSPEKADVAIRVFGYGCGQVLESFAAKPNTTLLFLSFEKPVTASLLRDLDFERFRNNTAYTQALSFEEINFLLNEKLLGDGLAKK
;
A
#
# COMPACT_ATOMS: atom_id res chain seq x y z
N MET A 1 -36.66 -36.00 -25.43
CA MET A 1 -36.95 -35.26 -24.19
C MET A 1 -35.60 -34.77 -23.68
N LEU A 2 -35.21 -33.54 -24.12
CA LEU A 2 -33.94 -32.93 -23.79
C LEU A 2 -34.14 -32.15 -22.48
N VAL A 3 -33.38 -32.53 -21.47
CA VAL A 3 -33.25 -31.74 -20.21
C VAL A 3 -32.14 -30.71 -20.45
N ILE A 4 -32.51 -29.46 -20.59
CA ILE A 4 -31.56 -28.33 -20.66
C ILE A 4 -31.20 -27.98 -19.23
N ASP A 5 -29.98 -28.30 -18.82
CA ASP A 5 -29.38 -27.85 -17.56
C ASP A 5 -29.15 -26.32 -17.67
N MET A 6 -29.97 -25.57 -16.98
CA MET A 6 -29.75 -24.16 -16.73
C MET A 6 -28.67 -24.01 -15.65
N VAL A 7 -27.42 -23.90 -16.08
CA VAL A 7 -26.35 -23.43 -15.21
C VAL A 7 -26.60 -21.94 -14.92
N SER A 8 -27.12 -21.64 -13.74
CA SER A 8 -27.28 -20.29 -13.24
C SER A 8 -25.92 -19.61 -13.14
N ARG A 9 -25.65 -18.67 -14.04
CA ARG A 9 -24.54 -17.73 -13.89
C ARG A 9 -24.81 -16.83 -12.68
N VAL A 10 -24.31 -17.18 -11.53
CA VAL A 10 -24.21 -16.27 -10.39
C VAL A 10 -23.17 -15.21 -10.76
N SER A 11 -23.62 -14.01 -11.08
CA SER A 11 -22.72 -12.87 -11.26
C SER A 11 -22.16 -12.51 -9.87
N GLU A 12 -20.99 -13.00 -9.53
CA GLU A 12 -20.28 -12.58 -8.32
C GLU A 12 -19.94 -11.09 -8.42
N LYS A 13 -20.66 -10.28 -7.67
CA LYS A 13 -20.28 -8.89 -7.41
C LYS A 13 -19.05 -8.89 -6.51
N LEU A 14 -17.87 -8.80 -7.11
CA LEU A 14 -16.60 -8.59 -6.40
C LEU A 14 -16.48 -7.13 -5.94
N GLY A 15 -17.27 -6.73 -4.96
CA GLY A 15 -16.99 -5.57 -4.13
C GLY A 15 -16.54 -6.12 -2.78
N ASN A 16 -15.29 -5.89 -2.37
CA ASN A 16 -14.73 -6.12 -1.02
C ASN A 16 -15.16 -7.41 -0.26
N ARG A 17 -15.68 -8.44 -0.94
CA ARG A 17 -16.03 -9.71 -0.34
C ARG A 17 -14.94 -10.74 -0.65
N ARG A 18 -14.34 -11.27 0.41
CA ARG A 18 -13.51 -12.46 0.41
C ARG A 18 -14.25 -13.59 -0.28
N VAL A 19 -13.76 -14.05 -1.43
CA VAL A 19 -14.37 -15.18 -2.14
C VAL A 19 -14.19 -16.48 -1.35
N THR A 20 -13.14 -16.58 -0.52
CA THR A 20 -12.83 -17.78 0.29
C THR A 20 -12.41 -17.46 1.73
N GLY A 21 -12.48 -16.21 2.19
CA GLY A 21 -11.92 -15.80 3.48
C GLY A 21 -10.40 -15.61 3.49
N LEU A 22 -9.69 -16.01 2.44
CA LEU A 22 -8.24 -15.88 2.27
C LEU A 22 -7.94 -14.86 1.16
N GLU A 23 -7.00 -13.95 1.40
CA GLU A 23 -6.44 -13.07 0.37
C GLU A 23 -5.32 -13.85 -0.35
N GLN A 24 -5.64 -14.48 -1.49
CA GLN A 24 -4.70 -15.26 -2.29
C GLN A 24 -4.46 -14.54 -3.63
N TYR A 25 -3.49 -13.64 -3.62
CA TYR A 25 -3.03 -12.90 -4.80
C TYR A 25 -1.58 -13.31 -5.09
N TYR A 26 -1.39 -14.14 -6.10
CA TYR A 26 -0.06 -14.63 -6.47
C TYR A 26 0.64 -13.66 -7.41
N THR A 27 1.93 -13.47 -7.18
CA THR A 27 2.79 -12.60 -8.00
C THR A 27 3.26 -13.38 -9.22
N PRO A 28 3.04 -12.88 -10.46
CA PRO A 28 3.57 -13.50 -11.66
C PRO A 28 5.10 -13.67 -11.60
N SER A 29 5.62 -14.79 -12.10
CA SER A 29 7.04 -15.12 -12.03
C SER A 29 7.94 -14.06 -12.68
N HIS A 30 7.53 -13.48 -13.83
CA HIS A 30 8.30 -12.43 -14.51
C HIS A 30 8.40 -11.17 -13.65
N LEU A 31 7.33 -10.82 -12.93
CA LEU A 31 7.33 -9.66 -12.05
C LEU A 31 8.19 -9.93 -10.79
N ALA A 32 8.04 -11.11 -10.16
CA ALA A 32 8.87 -11.51 -9.03
C ALA A 32 10.36 -11.41 -9.40
N LYS A 33 10.73 -11.85 -10.61
CA LYS A 33 12.10 -11.71 -11.14
C LYS A 33 12.54 -10.25 -11.20
N THR A 34 11.77 -9.38 -11.86
CA THR A 34 12.10 -7.95 -11.99
C THR A 34 12.24 -7.26 -10.64
N LEU A 35 11.33 -7.55 -9.69
CA LEU A 35 11.38 -6.96 -8.35
C LEU A 35 12.58 -7.46 -7.54
N THR A 36 12.94 -8.74 -7.70
CA THR A 36 14.14 -9.31 -7.06
C THR A 36 15.41 -8.69 -7.64
N GLU A 37 15.50 -8.53 -8.97
CA GLU A 37 16.62 -7.83 -9.63
C GLU A 37 16.75 -6.38 -9.16
N THR A 38 15.61 -5.67 -8.98
CA THR A 38 15.60 -4.32 -8.40
C THR A 38 16.19 -4.32 -7.00
N LEU A 39 15.76 -5.25 -6.12
CA LEU A 39 16.28 -5.38 -4.77
C LEU A 39 17.79 -5.67 -4.77
N PHE A 40 18.26 -6.54 -5.67
CA PHE A 40 19.68 -6.88 -5.81
C PHE A 40 20.55 -5.67 -6.12
N GLY A 41 20.05 -4.75 -6.92
CA GLY A 41 20.76 -3.49 -7.23
C GLY A 41 20.82 -2.49 -6.07
N LEU A 42 20.05 -2.71 -5.00
CA LEU A 42 19.95 -1.79 -3.87
C LEU A 42 20.68 -2.24 -2.60
N ILE A 43 21.00 -3.53 -2.49
CA ILE A 43 21.60 -4.10 -1.29
C ILE A 43 23.01 -4.65 -1.60
N PRO A 44 23.94 -4.61 -0.63
CA PRO A 44 25.27 -5.13 -0.82
C PRO A 44 25.32 -6.67 -0.77
N ASN A 45 26.06 -7.29 -1.68
CA ASN A 45 26.35 -8.73 -1.75
C ASN A 45 25.09 -9.61 -1.60
N PRO A 46 24.03 -9.36 -2.40
CA PRO A 46 22.72 -10.00 -2.22
C PRO A 46 22.80 -11.54 -2.33
N GLU A 47 23.67 -12.08 -3.18
CA GLU A 47 23.83 -13.52 -3.40
C GLU A 47 24.32 -14.27 -2.15
N THR A 48 25.01 -13.60 -1.24
CA THR A 48 25.53 -14.19 0.00
C THR A 48 24.58 -14.04 1.19
N ARG A 49 23.47 -13.33 1.02
CA ARG A 49 22.51 -13.05 2.08
C ARG A 49 21.53 -14.21 2.29
N HIS A 50 21.00 -14.31 3.50
CA HIS A 50 19.88 -15.20 3.77
C HIS A 50 18.57 -14.45 3.54
N PHE A 51 17.75 -14.97 2.63
CA PHE A 51 16.46 -14.38 2.30
C PHE A 51 15.32 -15.05 3.07
N LEU A 52 14.32 -14.23 3.42
CA LEU A 52 13.09 -14.65 4.05
C LEU A 52 11.89 -14.22 3.20
N GLU A 53 11.05 -15.18 2.84
CA GLU A 53 9.77 -14.97 2.14
C GLU A 53 8.61 -15.34 3.07
N PRO A 54 7.98 -14.37 3.76
CA PRO A 54 6.97 -14.65 4.80
C PRO A 54 5.57 -14.99 4.29
N ALA A 55 5.33 -14.97 2.98
CA ALA A 55 4.06 -15.34 2.34
C ALA A 55 4.35 -16.00 0.99
N GLY A 56 5.05 -17.15 1.04
CA GLY A 56 5.69 -17.77 -0.12
C GLY A 56 4.75 -18.29 -1.20
N GLY A 57 3.52 -18.61 -0.85
CA GLY A 57 2.47 -19.03 -1.80
C GLY A 57 2.94 -20.01 -2.85
N THR A 58 2.96 -19.61 -4.13
CA THR A 58 3.41 -20.40 -5.29
C THR A 58 4.93 -20.41 -5.49
N GLY A 59 5.72 -19.72 -4.66
CA GLY A 59 7.19 -19.72 -4.73
C GLY A 59 7.80 -18.76 -5.76
N SER A 60 7.06 -17.81 -6.31
CA SER A 60 7.56 -16.94 -7.38
C SER A 60 8.83 -16.18 -6.99
N PHE A 61 8.92 -15.65 -5.76
CA PHE A 61 10.13 -15.00 -5.27
C PHE A 61 11.25 -16.00 -4.97
N ILE A 62 10.93 -17.22 -4.51
CA ILE A 62 11.93 -18.29 -4.29
C ILE A 62 12.64 -18.60 -5.60
N GLU A 63 11.88 -18.85 -6.67
CA GLU A 63 12.43 -19.17 -7.97
C GLU A 63 13.23 -18.00 -8.57
N ALA A 64 12.78 -16.76 -8.36
CA ALA A 64 13.53 -15.57 -8.77
C ALA A 64 14.88 -15.45 -8.03
N LEU A 65 14.90 -15.67 -6.71
CA LEU A 65 16.11 -15.65 -5.88
C LEU A 65 17.10 -16.74 -6.30
N LYS A 66 16.61 -17.98 -6.53
CA LYS A 66 17.44 -19.09 -7.00
C LYS A 66 18.07 -18.81 -8.37
N ALA A 67 17.29 -18.23 -9.27
CA ALA A 67 17.79 -17.87 -10.61
C ALA A 67 18.93 -16.82 -10.56
N LEU A 68 19.02 -16.05 -9.46
CA LEU A 68 20.09 -15.09 -9.20
C LEU A 68 21.21 -15.66 -8.30
N GLY A 69 21.20 -16.96 -8.02
CA GLY A 69 22.28 -17.65 -7.30
C GLY A 69 22.16 -17.63 -5.77
N VAL A 70 21.00 -17.24 -5.21
CA VAL A 70 20.79 -17.30 -3.76
C VAL A 70 20.57 -18.74 -3.32
N GLU A 71 21.42 -19.22 -2.42
CA GLU A 71 21.32 -20.57 -1.86
C GLU A 71 20.54 -20.62 -0.54
N SER A 72 20.58 -19.54 0.25
CA SER A 72 20.00 -19.48 1.60
C SER A 72 18.64 -18.78 1.58
N ILE A 73 17.56 -19.55 1.56
CA ILE A 73 16.19 -19.05 1.50
C ILE A 73 15.33 -19.77 2.52
N THR A 74 14.63 -19.02 3.36
CA THR A 74 13.54 -19.52 4.20
C THR A 74 12.23 -18.96 3.66
N SER A 75 11.23 -19.81 3.43
CA SER A 75 9.91 -19.36 3.02
C SER A 75 8.82 -20.04 3.83
N ILE A 76 7.79 -19.25 4.19
CA ILE A 76 6.70 -19.67 5.06
C ILE A 76 5.37 -19.23 4.44
N ASP A 77 4.36 -20.07 4.55
CA ASP A 77 2.97 -19.71 4.19
C ASP A 77 2.00 -20.59 4.98
N THR A 78 0.85 -20.07 5.31
CA THR A 78 -0.23 -20.86 5.96
C THR A 78 -0.85 -21.89 5.01
N HIS A 79 -0.72 -21.68 3.70
CA HIS A 79 -1.25 -22.55 2.64
C HIS A 79 -0.22 -22.69 1.51
N PRO A 80 0.91 -23.38 1.75
CA PRO A 80 2.00 -23.48 0.78
C PRO A 80 1.55 -24.18 -0.49
N LYS A 81 2.00 -23.67 -1.64
CA LYS A 81 1.78 -24.22 -2.98
C LYS A 81 3.10 -24.57 -3.69
N HIS A 82 4.22 -24.43 -3.00
CA HIS A 82 5.55 -24.72 -3.52
C HIS A 82 6.31 -25.62 -2.54
N PRO A 83 7.10 -26.62 -3.00
CA PRO A 83 7.73 -27.60 -2.13
C PRO A 83 8.74 -27.02 -1.14
N LEU A 84 9.32 -25.86 -1.43
CA LEU A 84 10.26 -25.17 -0.53
C LEU A 84 9.60 -24.20 0.45
N VAL A 85 8.29 -24.03 0.39
CA VAL A 85 7.53 -23.20 1.32
C VAL A 85 7.12 -24.05 2.51
N GLN A 86 7.55 -23.66 3.70
CA GLN A 86 7.16 -24.31 4.96
C GLN A 86 5.74 -23.92 5.34
N ASN A 87 4.96 -24.90 5.84
CA ASN A 87 3.64 -24.61 6.38
C ASN A 87 3.77 -23.96 7.76
N GLY A 88 3.23 -22.75 7.92
CA GLY A 88 3.28 -22.04 9.19
C GLY A 88 2.71 -20.65 9.12
N ASP A 89 2.39 -20.08 10.27
CA ASP A 89 2.04 -18.67 10.41
C ASP A 89 3.30 -17.85 10.66
N PHE A 90 3.60 -16.98 9.71
CA PHE A 90 4.78 -16.11 9.81
C PHE A 90 4.81 -15.27 11.09
N LEU A 91 3.68 -14.80 11.59
CA LEU A 91 3.64 -13.99 12.82
C LEU A 91 4.07 -14.78 14.08
N HIS A 92 4.13 -16.11 14.00
CA HIS A 92 4.68 -16.99 15.03
C HIS A 92 6.12 -17.45 14.75
N TYR A 93 6.66 -17.15 13.57
CA TYR A 93 8.03 -17.51 13.21
C TYR A 93 9.04 -16.77 14.06
N ARG A 94 10.15 -17.43 14.36
CA ARG A 94 11.34 -16.84 15.02
C ARG A 94 12.57 -17.20 14.24
N ALA A 95 13.27 -16.18 13.75
CA ALA A 95 14.52 -16.39 13.04
C ALA A 95 15.62 -16.85 14.03
N THR A 96 16.46 -17.77 13.58
CA THR A 96 17.62 -18.24 14.35
C THR A 96 18.88 -17.40 14.09
N GLN A 97 18.84 -16.52 13.09
CA GLN A 97 19.95 -15.67 12.68
C GLN A 97 19.45 -14.25 12.40
N PRO A 98 20.26 -13.22 12.67
CA PRO A 98 19.95 -11.83 12.37
C PRO A 98 20.27 -11.49 10.90
N ASP A 99 19.98 -10.24 10.53
CA ASP A 99 20.37 -9.61 9.26
C ASP A 99 19.81 -10.28 8.00
N LEU A 100 18.62 -10.86 8.11
CA LEU A 100 17.90 -11.39 6.97
C LEU A 100 17.53 -10.27 5.98
N VAL A 101 17.37 -10.65 4.71
CA VAL A 101 16.70 -9.82 3.70
C VAL A 101 15.31 -10.38 3.47
N THR A 102 14.28 -9.64 3.84
CA THR A 102 12.90 -10.07 3.63
C THR A 102 12.37 -9.52 2.31
N ILE A 103 11.83 -10.39 1.45
CA ILE A 103 11.13 -10.03 0.22
C ILE A 103 9.79 -10.75 0.17
N SER A 104 8.68 -10.04 -0.13
CA SER A 104 7.36 -10.66 -0.18
C SER A 104 6.30 -9.81 -0.88
N ASN A 105 5.21 -10.50 -1.26
CA ASN A 105 3.89 -9.95 -1.45
C ASN A 105 3.01 -10.39 -0.26
N PRO A 106 3.05 -9.67 0.88
CA PRO A 106 2.35 -10.10 2.09
C PRO A 106 0.83 -9.95 1.95
N PRO A 107 0.02 -10.66 2.75
CA PRO A 107 -1.41 -10.42 2.80
C PRO A 107 -1.70 -8.99 3.27
N PHE A 108 -2.59 -8.27 2.57
CA PHE A 108 -2.82 -6.85 2.87
C PHE A 108 -3.78 -6.63 4.03
N GLY A 109 -4.90 -7.34 4.04
CA GLY A 109 -6.00 -7.10 4.97
C GLY A 109 -6.70 -5.76 4.72
N ARG A 110 -7.85 -5.56 5.36
CA ARG A 110 -8.54 -4.27 5.30
C ARG A 110 -7.70 -3.19 5.96
N ASN A 111 -7.45 -2.07 5.26
CA ASN A 111 -6.64 -0.95 5.74
C ASN A 111 -5.20 -1.37 6.18
N ASN A 112 -4.61 -2.32 5.46
CA ASN A 112 -3.28 -2.86 5.73
C ASN A 112 -3.16 -3.57 7.12
N ALA A 113 -4.28 -4.12 7.62
CA ALA A 113 -4.33 -4.74 8.95
C ALA A 113 -3.46 -6.01 9.06
N LEU A 114 -3.07 -6.62 7.94
CA LEU A 114 -2.17 -7.77 7.91
C LEU A 114 -0.75 -7.37 7.49
N SER A 115 -0.59 -6.55 6.45
CA SER A 115 0.74 -6.22 5.91
C SER A 115 1.60 -5.41 6.88
N ILE A 116 1.02 -4.55 7.72
CA ILE A 116 1.78 -3.80 8.74
C ILE A 116 2.32 -4.72 9.84
N PRO A 117 1.54 -5.63 10.46
CA PRO A 117 2.08 -6.64 11.37
C PRO A 117 3.18 -7.51 10.73
N PHE A 118 3.02 -7.93 9.46
CA PHE A 118 4.05 -8.66 8.73
C PHE A 118 5.36 -7.88 8.64
N PHE A 119 5.28 -6.59 8.28
CA PHE A 119 6.47 -5.73 8.24
C PHE A 119 7.13 -5.60 9.60
N ASN A 120 6.36 -5.28 10.63
CA ASN A 120 6.90 -5.04 11.96
C ASN A 120 7.49 -6.32 12.58
N HIS A 121 6.90 -7.48 12.26
CA HIS A 121 7.48 -8.76 12.67
C HIS A 121 8.78 -9.09 11.91
N ALA A 122 8.82 -8.87 10.59
CA ALA A 122 10.05 -9.01 9.80
C ALA A 122 11.17 -8.08 10.31
N ALA A 123 10.81 -6.88 10.79
CA ALA A 123 11.76 -5.89 11.30
C ALA A 123 12.54 -6.35 12.55
N GLU A 124 12.06 -7.37 13.26
CA GLU A 124 12.73 -7.93 14.43
C GLU A 124 14.10 -8.56 14.05
N PHE A 125 14.20 -9.13 12.83
CA PHE A 125 15.36 -9.90 12.41
C PHE A 125 15.91 -9.56 11.02
N SER A 126 15.31 -8.61 10.31
CA SER A 126 15.78 -8.20 8.98
C SER A 126 16.66 -6.95 9.03
N SER A 127 17.60 -6.87 8.07
CA SER A 127 18.34 -5.64 7.74
C SER A 127 17.66 -4.87 6.61
N HIS A 128 16.99 -5.58 5.70
CA HIS A 128 16.22 -5.01 4.60
C HIS A 128 14.86 -5.70 4.48
N ILE A 129 13.83 -4.93 4.14
CA ILE A 129 12.48 -5.44 3.88
C ILE A 129 12.00 -4.86 2.55
N ALA A 130 11.69 -5.74 1.60
CA ALA A 130 11.21 -5.41 0.27
C ALA A 130 9.80 -5.98 0.06
N PHE A 131 8.79 -5.11 0.10
CA PHE A 131 7.40 -5.54 0.01
C PHE A 131 6.68 -4.98 -1.22
N LEU A 132 5.95 -5.86 -1.91
CA LEU A 132 4.94 -5.48 -2.89
C LEU A 132 3.64 -5.21 -2.14
N VAL A 133 3.19 -3.97 -2.08
CA VAL A 133 2.10 -3.50 -1.22
C VAL A 133 1.17 -2.54 -1.96
N PRO A 134 -0.07 -2.31 -1.47
CA PRO A 134 -0.92 -1.27 -2.02
C PRO A 134 -0.28 0.12 -1.91
N ARG A 135 -0.52 1.02 -2.89
CA ARG A 135 -0.01 2.41 -2.86
C ARG A 135 -0.44 3.21 -1.63
N SER A 136 -1.43 2.74 -0.87
CA SER A 136 -1.78 3.31 0.44
C SER A 136 -0.63 3.28 1.47
N TRP A 137 0.42 2.49 1.22
CA TRP A 137 1.64 2.47 2.02
C TRP A 137 2.46 3.77 1.92
N ARG A 138 2.18 4.62 0.93
CA ARG A 138 2.75 5.96 0.81
C ARG A 138 2.14 6.98 1.77
N LYS A 139 0.98 6.66 2.38
CA LYS A 139 0.34 7.56 3.35
C LYS A 139 1.08 7.57 4.67
N TRP A 140 1.24 8.75 5.26
CA TRP A 140 1.88 8.92 6.56
C TRP A 140 1.21 8.09 7.65
N SER A 141 -0.11 7.96 7.60
CA SER A 141 -0.89 7.12 8.53
C SER A 141 -0.52 5.63 8.49
N VAL A 142 0.07 5.14 7.40
CA VAL A 142 0.64 3.79 7.29
C VAL A 142 2.10 3.81 7.72
N GLN A 143 2.93 4.68 7.12
CA GLN A 143 4.37 4.74 7.40
C GLN A 143 4.69 4.99 8.87
N ASN A 144 3.88 5.80 9.56
CA ASN A 144 4.04 6.08 10.99
C ASN A 144 3.76 4.87 11.90
N ARG A 145 3.20 3.78 11.37
CA ARG A 145 2.92 2.51 12.08
C ARG A 145 3.96 1.44 11.83
N LEU A 146 4.85 1.65 10.85
CA LEU A 146 5.97 0.76 10.56
C LEU A 146 7.09 1.01 11.56
N ASP A 147 7.90 -0.03 11.82
CA ASP A 147 9.08 0.08 12.71
C ASP A 147 9.95 1.26 12.31
N LEU A 148 10.22 2.15 13.26
CA LEU A 148 10.90 3.40 13.00
C LEU A 148 12.40 3.24 12.71
N ARG A 149 12.98 2.08 12.97
CA ARG A 149 14.36 1.76 12.56
C ARG A 149 14.50 1.60 11.05
N PHE A 150 13.39 1.42 10.33
CA PHE A 150 13.42 1.20 8.89
C PHE A 150 13.17 2.48 8.11
N HIS A 151 14.08 2.78 7.17
CA HIS A 151 14.03 3.93 6.29
C HIS A 151 13.72 3.49 4.87
N LEU A 152 12.79 4.16 4.21
CA LEU A 152 12.44 3.90 2.81
C LEU A 152 13.60 4.31 1.91
N ILE A 153 14.19 3.37 1.18
CA ILE A 153 15.29 3.62 0.24
C ILE A 153 14.86 3.49 -1.22
N HIS A 154 13.72 2.85 -1.49
CA HIS A 154 13.18 2.71 -2.84
C HIS A 154 11.66 2.59 -2.82
N ASP A 155 11.01 3.25 -3.78
CA ASP A 155 9.55 3.18 -4.00
C ASP A 155 9.27 3.30 -5.50
N GLN A 156 8.67 2.30 -6.10
CA GLN A 156 8.26 2.32 -7.50
C GLN A 156 6.84 1.82 -7.68
N ASP A 157 6.11 2.41 -8.62
CA ASP A 157 4.81 1.91 -9.05
C ASP A 157 4.95 0.54 -9.70
N VAL A 158 4.04 -0.37 -9.35
CA VAL A 158 3.95 -1.67 -9.97
C VAL A 158 2.56 -1.85 -10.57
N ASN A 159 2.52 -2.03 -11.88
CA ASN A 159 1.30 -2.39 -12.58
C ASN A 159 1.23 -3.91 -12.65
N LEU A 160 0.35 -4.49 -11.85
CA LEU A 160 0.29 -5.93 -11.63
C LEU A 160 -1.07 -6.47 -12.03
N ILE A 161 -1.06 -7.53 -12.81
CA ILE A 161 -2.18 -8.45 -12.98
C ILE A 161 -1.88 -9.65 -12.08
N TYR A 162 -2.61 -9.79 -10.99
CA TYR A 162 -2.48 -10.94 -10.11
C TYR A 162 -2.93 -12.22 -10.81
N GLU A 163 -2.35 -13.33 -10.40
CA GLU A 163 -2.67 -14.67 -10.88
C GLU A 163 -3.34 -15.48 -9.77
N ASN A 164 -4.12 -16.48 -10.18
CA ASN A 164 -4.58 -17.54 -9.29
C ASN A 164 -3.47 -18.59 -9.09
N GLN A 165 -3.75 -19.64 -8.31
CA GLN A 165 -2.80 -20.74 -8.06
C GLN A 165 -2.39 -21.54 -9.32
N LEU A 166 -3.11 -21.38 -10.45
CA LEU A 166 -2.84 -22.04 -11.73
C LEU A 166 -2.06 -21.14 -12.70
N GLY A 167 -1.69 -19.91 -12.28
CA GLY A 167 -1.04 -18.92 -13.13
C GLY A 167 -2.00 -18.21 -14.09
N GLU A 168 -3.31 -18.27 -13.85
CA GLU A 168 -4.30 -17.61 -14.70
C GLU A 168 -4.57 -16.20 -14.18
N PRO A 169 -4.61 -15.17 -15.06
CA PRO A 169 -4.86 -13.79 -14.66
C PRO A 169 -6.21 -13.60 -13.99
N LEU A 170 -6.22 -12.91 -12.86
CA LEU A 170 -7.44 -12.52 -12.15
C LEU A 170 -8.02 -11.23 -12.77
N ALA A 171 -9.05 -11.35 -13.59
CA ALA A 171 -9.61 -10.28 -14.41
C ALA A 171 -10.01 -8.98 -13.66
N LYS A 172 -10.27 -9.05 -12.34
CA LYS A 172 -10.63 -7.89 -11.51
C LYS A 172 -9.51 -7.38 -10.61
N ALA A 173 -8.38 -8.05 -10.56
CA ALA A 173 -7.21 -7.59 -9.83
C ALA A 173 -6.53 -6.38 -10.50
N ASN A 174 -6.88 -6.06 -11.74
CA ASN A 174 -6.33 -4.96 -12.53
C ASN A 174 -6.61 -3.55 -11.96
N GLU A 175 -7.48 -3.43 -10.97
CA GLU A 175 -7.80 -2.15 -10.33
C GLU A 175 -6.94 -1.90 -9.07
N LEU A 176 -6.25 -2.91 -8.56
CA LEU A 176 -5.41 -2.77 -7.38
C LEU A 176 -4.11 -2.04 -7.73
N ARG A 177 -3.97 -0.83 -7.20
CA ARG A 177 -2.76 -0.03 -7.35
C ARG A 177 -1.73 -0.46 -6.32
N THR A 178 -0.60 -0.95 -6.81
CA THR A 178 0.50 -1.42 -5.97
C THR A 178 1.77 -0.60 -6.19
N CYS A 179 2.65 -0.68 -5.22
CA CYS A 179 4.02 -0.22 -5.30
C CYS A 179 4.96 -1.27 -4.68
N PHE A 180 6.20 -1.28 -5.11
CA PHE A 180 7.27 -2.03 -4.49
C PHE A 180 8.12 -1.08 -3.68
N GLN A 181 8.20 -1.33 -2.37
CA GLN A 181 8.96 -0.52 -1.45
C GLN A 181 10.09 -1.34 -0.83
N VAL A 182 11.30 -0.76 -0.81
CA VAL A 182 12.46 -1.34 -0.12
C VAL A 182 12.83 -0.43 1.04
N TRP A 183 12.95 -1.04 2.20
CA TRP A 183 13.26 -0.40 3.47
C TRP A 183 14.55 -0.96 4.04
N GLU A 184 15.41 -0.08 4.54
CA GLU A 184 16.70 -0.40 5.15
C GLU A 184 16.67 -0.10 6.65
N LYS A 185 17.17 -1.01 7.46
CA LYS A 185 17.34 -0.80 8.90
C LYS A 185 18.51 0.13 9.17
N ARG A 186 18.32 1.12 10.04
CA ARG A 186 19.35 2.05 10.50
C ARG A 186 19.34 2.18 12.00
N GLU A 187 20.47 2.62 12.56
CA GLU A 187 20.59 2.93 13.99
C GLU A 187 19.74 4.13 14.38
N GLU A 188 19.68 5.15 13.52
CA GLU A 188 18.84 6.33 13.71
C GLU A 188 17.36 6.00 13.50
N LEU A 189 16.53 6.39 14.44
CA LEU A 189 15.08 6.23 14.30
C LEU A 189 14.49 7.27 13.35
N ARG A 190 13.68 6.81 12.43
CA ARG A 190 12.89 7.69 11.55
C ARG A 190 11.87 8.49 12.38
N VAL A 191 11.82 9.79 12.14
CA VAL A 191 10.82 10.66 12.76
C VAL A 191 9.45 10.40 12.12
N LYS A 192 8.42 10.30 12.95
CA LYS A 192 7.03 10.23 12.45
C LYS A 192 6.64 11.53 11.76
N THR A 193 6.10 11.42 10.56
CA THR A 193 5.58 12.59 9.85
C THR A 193 4.21 12.96 10.40
N LEU A 194 4.14 14.09 11.08
CA LEU A 194 2.91 14.67 11.61
C LEU A 194 2.64 15.98 10.88
N ILE A 195 1.53 16.07 10.18
CA ILE A 195 1.17 17.28 9.42
C ILE A 195 0.54 18.29 10.37
N PRO A 196 1.11 19.49 10.51
CA PRO A 196 0.52 20.53 11.34
C PRO A 196 -0.84 20.97 10.79
N ASP A 197 -1.84 21.02 11.67
CA ASP A 197 -3.08 21.74 11.41
C ASP A 197 -2.87 23.21 11.80
N ASN A 198 -2.67 24.06 10.82
CA ASN A 198 -2.42 25.47 11.01
C ASN A 198 -3.72 26.32 11.03
N GLY A 199 -4.88 25.66 11.04
CA GLY A 199 -6.18 26.34 11.09
C GLY A 199 -6.54 27.11 9.82
N PHE A 200 -5.86 26.88 8.69
CA PHE A 200 -6.19 27.51 7.41
C PHE A 200 -7.57 27.09 6.90
N VAL A 201 -7.95 25.87 7.16
CA VAL A 201 -9.27 25.29 6.85
C VAL A 201 -9.77 24.48 8.04
N GLN A 202 -11.08 24.43 8.22
CA GLN A 202 -11.72 23.65 9.27
C GLN A 202 -12.82 22.79 8.69
N LYS A 203 -12.91 21.54 9.16
CA LYS A 203 -14.04 20.68 8.82
C LYS A 203 -15.31 21.23 9.44
N THR A 204 -16.37 21.31 8.64
CA THR A 204 -17.63 21.88 9.08
C THR A 204 -18.82 21.11 8.53
N SER A 205 -20.03 21.50 8.93
CA SER A 205 -21.26 20.94 8.35
C SER A 205 -21.53 21.52 6.95
N PRO A 206 -22.27 20.80 6.09
CA PRO A 206 -22.56 21.26 4.73
C PRO A 206 -23.20 22.66 4.68
N GLU A 207 -24.01 23.02 5.69
CA GLU A 207 -24.73 24.30 5.75
C GLU A 207 -23.83 25.50 6.10
N LYS A 208 -22.66 25.23 6.71
CA LYS A 208 -21.70 26.25 7.15
C LYS A 208 -20.43 26.29 6.31
N ALA A 209 -20.35 25.44 5.29
CA ALA A 209 -19.16 25.31 4.48
C ALA A 209 -19.06 26.41 3.43
N ASP A 210 -17.87 26.98 3.28
CA ASP A 210 -17.52 27.89 2.20
C ASP A 210 -17.26 27.14 0.90
N VAL A 211 -16.70 25.91 1.00
CA VAL A 211 -16.42 25.03 -0.12
C VAL A 211 -16.61 23.56 0.29
N ALA A 212 -16.79 22.70 -0.72
CA ALA A 212 -16.63 21.25 -0.57
C ALA A 212 -15.52 20.74 -1.48
N ILE A 213 -14.67 19.85 -0.97
CA ILE A 213 -13.66 19.14 -1.79
C ILE A 213 -14.13 17.70 -1.97
N ARG A 214 -14.15 17.23 -3.22
CA ARG A 214 -14.37 15.81 -3.47
C ARG A 214 -13.14 15.02 -3.02
N VAL A 215 -13.29 14.26 -1.97
CA VAL A 215 -12.18 13.50 -1.35
C VAL A 215 -12.20 12.01 -1.65
N PHE A 216 -13.21 11.53 -2.38
CA PHE A 216 -13.34 10.12 -2.72
C PHE A 216 -14.01 9.93 -4.09
N GLY A 217 -13.48 8.97 -4.89
CA GLY A 217 -14.04 8.55 -6.17
C GLY A 217 -13.62 9.40 -7.35
N TYR A 218 -14.38 9.28 -8.44
CA TYR A 218 -14.15 10.04 -9.67
C TYR A 218 -14.22 11.55 -9.41
N GLY A 219 -13.25 12.28 -9.95
CA GLY A 219 -13.13 13.73 -9.70
C GLY A 219 -12.55 14.09 -8.33
N CYS A 220 -11.89 13.15 -7.64
CA CYS A 220 -11.16 13.40 -6.39
C CYS A 220 -10.18 14.57 -6.56
N GLY A 221 -10.24 15.56 -5.65
CA GLY A 221 -9.52 16.84 -5.73
C GLY A 221 -10.36 17.99 -6.30
N GLN A 222 -11.55 17.74 -6.82
CA GLN A 222 -12.42 18.82 -7.31
C GLN A 222 -12.92 19.70 -6.16
N VAL A 223 -12.71 21.01 -6.29
CA VAL A 223 -13.21 22.04 -5.36
C VAL A 223 -14.55 22.60 -5.87
N LEU A 224 -15.57 22.54 -5.04
CA LEU A 224 -16.94 22.92 -5.34
C LEU A 224 -17.34 24.13 -4.47
N GLU A 225 -17.74 25.23 -5.10
CA GLU A 225 -18.33 26.40 -4.43
C GLU A 225 -19.87 26.32 -4.36
N SER A 226 -20.45 25.44 -5.18
CA SER A 226 -21.88 25.14 -5.16
C SER A 226 -22.10 23.65 -4.93
N PHE A 227 -22.82 23.30 -3.89
CA PHE A 227 -23.09 21.94 -3.46
C PHE A 227 -24.39 21.88 -2.66
N ALA A 228 -24.97 20.68 -2.55
CA ALA A 228 -26.17 20.50 -1.74
C ALA A 228 -25.81 20.55 -0.24
N ALA A 229 -26.57 21.31 0.54
CA ALA A 229 -26.42 21.44 2.00
C ALA A 229 -26.96 20.16 2.70
N LYS A 230 -26.36 19.02 2.39
CA LYS A 230 -26.67 17.71 2.98
C LYS A 230 -25.41 16.85 3.11
N PRO A 231 -25.33 15.95 4.11
CA PRO A 231 -24.19 15.05 4.28
C PRO A 231 -23.90 14.24 3.01
N ASN A 232 -22.62 14.17 2.66
CA ASN A 232 -22.14 13.38 1.53
C ASN A 232 -20.75 12.81 1.89
N THR A 233 -20.62 11.48 1.94
CA THR A 233 -19.39 10.78 2.33
C THR A 233 -18.24 10.91 1.33
N THR A 234 -18.52 11.38 0.10
CA THR A 234 -17.51 11.63 -0.92
C THR A 234 -16.99 13.06 -0.91
N LEU A 235 -17.61 13.95 -0.12
CA LEU A 235 -17.26 15.35 0.00
C LEU A 235 -16.72 15.65 1.40
N LEU A 236 -15.72 16.48 1.45
CA LEU A 236 -15.22 17.11 2.67
C LEU A 236 -15.67 18.57 2.64
N PHE A 237 -16.47 18.95 3.61
CA PHE A 237 -16.98 20.32 3.75
C PHE A 237 -16.04 21.12 4.62
N LEU A 238 -15.61 22.27 4.10
CA LEU A 238 -14.61 23.14 4.74
C LEU A 238 -15.12 24.57 4.85
N SER A 239 -14.91 25.18 6.02
CA SER A 239 -14.83 26.62 6.18
C SER A 239 -13.36 27.03 6.17
N PHE A 240 -13.05 28.25 5.74
CA PHE A 240 -11.71 28.76 5.70
C PHE A 240 -11.61 30.18 6.22
N GLU A 241 -10.45 30.50 6.75
CA GLU A 241 -10.06 31.84 7.16
C GLU A 241 -9.06 32.44 6.17
N LYS A 242 -8.99 33.74 6.10
CA LYS A 242 -7.98 34.43 5.26
C LYS A 242 -6.57 33.96 5.61
N PRO A 243 -5.67 33.74 4.63
CA PRO A 243 -5.78 34.13 3.21
C PRO A 243 -6.36 33.06 2.28
N VAL A 244 -6.94 31.96 2.78
CA VAL A 244 -7.47 30.87 1.94
C VAL A 244 -8.69 31.34 1.13
N THR A 245 -8.76 30.90 -0.10
CA THR A 245 -9.88 31.12 -1.02
C THR A 245 -10.16 29.84 -1.81
N ALA A 246 -11.32 29.73 -2.41
CA ALA A 246 -11.65 28.60 -3.31
C ALA A 246 -10.68 28.50 -4.50
N SER A 247 -10.19 29.64 -5.02
CA SER A 247 -9.18 29.66 -6.10
C SER A 247 -7.87 29.04 -5.62
N LEU A 248 -7.37 29.44 -4.45
CA LEU A 248 -6.13 28.88 -3.89
C LEU A 248 -6.23 27.35 -3.68
N LEU A 249 -7.40 26.86 -3.23
CA LEU A 249 -7.64 25.44 -3.08
C LEU A 249 -7.63 24.69 -4.41
N ARG A 250 -8.11 25.31 -5.51
CA ARG A 250 -8.04 24.69 -6.86
C ARG A 250 -6.62 24.60 -7.40
N ASP A 251 -5.74 25.48 -6.96
CA ASP A 251 -4.33 25.52 -7.38
C ASP A 251 -3.45 24.50 -6.62
N LEU A 252 -4.01 23.75 -5.65
CA LEU A 252 -3.27 22.71 -4.95
C LEU A 252 -3.06 21.46 -5.81
N ASP A 253 -1.86 20.91 -5.76
CA ASP A 253 -1.51 19.69 -6.49
C ASP A 253 -2.06 18.42 -5.81
N PHE A 254 -3.35 18.17 -5.93
CA PHE A 254 -3.98 16.96 -5.41
C PHE A 254 -3.54 15.67 -6.12
N GLU A 255 -3.00 15.77 -7.35
CA GLU A 255 -2.47 14.61 -8.09
C GLU A 255 -1.40 13.89 -7.30
N ARG A 256 -0.59 14.62 -6.56
CA ARG A 256 0.50 14.12 -5.74
C ARG A 256 0.05 13.04 -4.74
N PHE A 257 -1.21 13.12 -4.26
CA PHE A 257 -1.70 12.24 -3.19
C PHE A 257 -2.91 11.39 -3.56
N ARG A 258 -3.82 11.88 -4.42
CA ARG A 258 -5.10 11.22 -4.66
C ARG A 258 -5.00 9.77 -5.16
N ASN A 259 -3.88 9.39 -5.76
CA ASN A 259 -3.61 8.05 -6.27
C ASN A 259 -2.85 7.15 -5.25
N ASN A 260 -2.50 7.66 -4.07
CA ASN A 260 -1.88 6.89 -2.98
C ASN A 260 -2.93 6.05 -2.23
N THR A 261 -3.57 5.17 -2.96
CA THR A 261 -4.69 4.31 -2.51
C THR A 261 -4.62 2.96 -3.21
N ALA A 262 -5.25 1.95 -2.62
CA ALA A 262 -5.30 0.61 -3.21
C ALA A 262 -6.18 0.55 -4.47
N TYR A 263 -7.32 1.25 -4.49
CA TYR A 263 -8.31 1.16 -5.57
C TYR A 263 -8.81 2.53 -6.00
N THR A 264 -9.78 3.06 -5.31
CA THR A 264 -10.46 4.31 -5.64
C THR A 264 -9.63 5.51 -5.17
N GLN A 265 -9.55 6.55 -5.98
CA GLN A 265 -8.89 7.81 -5.59
C GLN A 265 -9.46 8.34 -4.28
N ALA A 266 -8.58 8.77 -3.39
CA ALA A 266 -8.99 9.40 -2.14
C ALA A 266 -7.91 10.34 -1.59
N LEU A 267 -8.38 11.42 -0.96
CA LEU A 267 -7.56 12.39 -0.23
C LEU A 267 -7.94 12.36 1.24
N SER A 268 -6.96 12.51 2.11
CA SER A 268 -7.15 12.74 3.53
C SER A 268 -7.11 14.24 3.84
N PHE A 269 -7.63 14.62 5.00
CA PHE A 269 -7.54 15.99 5.48
C PHE A 269 -6.08 16.41 5.75
N GLU A 270 -5.26 15.50 6.22
CA GLU A 270 -3.83 15.73 6.42
C GLU A 270 -3.11 16.07 5.10
N GLU A 271 -3.44 15.37 4.00
CA GLU A 271 -2.87 15.65 2.67
C GLU A 271 -3.28 17.03 2.15
N ILE A 272 -4.51 17.45 2.43
CA ILE A 272 -4.98 18.82 2.11
C ILE A 272 -4.21 19.85 2.95
N ASN A 273 -4.07 19.63 4.25
CA ASN A 273 -3.30 20.53 5.13
C ASN A 273 -1.83 20.62 4.71
N PHE A 274 -1.21 19.50 4.33
CA PHE A 274 0.16 19.50 3.82
C PHE A 274 0.31 20.43 2.61
N LEU A 275 -0.56 20.28 1.60
CA LEU A 275 -0.54 21.12 0.40
C LEU A 275 -0.81 22.61 0.71
N LEU A 276 -1.71 22.88 1.66
CA LEU A 276 -1.97 24.25 2.11
C LEU A 276 -0.75 24.86 2.83
N ASN A 277 -0.13 24.10 3.73
CA ASN A 277 1.07 24.55 4.44
C ASN A 277 2.20 24.81 3.44
N GLU A 278 2.43 23.92 2.49
CA GLU A 278 3.43 24.09 1.44
C GLU A 278 3.16 25.34 0.60
N LYS A 279 1.91 25.56 0.19
CA LYS A 279 1.50 26.72 -0.62
C LYS A 279 1.63 28.05 0.12
N LEU A 280 1.29 28.09 1.42
CA LEU A 280 1.21 29.32 2.22
C LEU A 280 2.46 29.60 3.05
N LEU A 281 3.21 28.58 3.46
CA LEU A 281 4.36 28.67 4.34
C LEU A 281 5.67 28.21 3.69
N GLY A 282 5.61 27.67 2.47
CA GLY A 282 6.78 27.17 1.73
C GLY A 282 7.18 25.73 2.08
N ASP A 283 6.61 25.13 3.13
CA ASP A 283 6.88 23.75 3.54
C ASP A 283 5.61 23.10 4.12
N GLY A 284 5.27 21.90 3.64
CA GLY A 284 4.09 21.13 4.09
C GLY A 284 4.13 20.76 5.58
N LEU A 285 5.31 20.73 6.19
CA LEU A 285 5.54 20.45 7.60
C LEU A 285 5.70 21.70 8.45
N ALA A 286 5.68 22.90 7.86
CA ALA A 286 5.79 24.16 8.59
C ALA A 286 4.63 24.39 9.56
N LYS A 287 4.94 24.95 10.72
CA LYS A 287 3.95 25.46 11.67
C LYS A 287 3.82 26.97 11.49
N LYS A 288 2.57 27.46 11.53
CA LYS A 288 2.21 28.88 11.52
C LYS A 288 2.65 29.56 12.81
#